data_d7facbbc0949d968408ca3e6307c7beb
#
_entry.id   d7facbbc0949d968408ca3e6307c7beb
#
_cell.length_a   1.000
_cell.length_b   1.000
_cell.length_c   1.000
_cell.angle_alpha   90.00
_cell.angle_beta   90.00
_cell.angle_gamma   90.00
#
_symmetry.space_group_name_H-M   'P 1'
#
loop_
_entity.id
_entity.type
_entity.pdbx_description
1 polymer ?
#
loop_
_entity_poly.entity_id
_entity_poly.type
_entity_poly.pdbx_seq_one_letter_code
_entity_poly.pdbx_strand_id
1 'polypeptide(L)'
;MSGWQNTEAKISISKREGRSLSTDRIADPRTGQFSNVQEISGRGPVWRLSQAWFQKGFEDQGLTVKVGRMNMGEDFNSAPCESQNLTLCGAQVGKTVSELWYNWPITVWAANLKYDLNPTSSLSVGVYESNPENTKKSKGFNLSTDGSKGVLIPIEFVWKPKFNGLNGLYRFGAFYSTADAIDVLNDENGQAQLSVEQREVHSGKYNTWFVAQQQLTQHQDNPKRGLSVLLNFNINDKATSEILGSQQIALQYKGMFDARPNDSMSLGVARTEVNKRLKKKKKLENELNQVTDVQDPAYVPIQYDETNVELNYTYNWSPSIMFRPNIPYVHQAGGRKELNDAWVIGLTTRLNF
;
A
#
# COMPACT_ATOMS: atom_id res chain seq x y z
N MET A 1 -25.64 -7.28 -32.43
CA MET A 1 -25.56 -7.38 -30.97
C MET A 1 -24.12 -7.59 -30.48
N SER A 2 -23.14 -6.85 -31.03
CA SER A 2 -21.71 -7.01 -30.67
C SER A 2 -21.20 -5.98 -29.64
N GLY A 3 -22.06 -5.13 -29.08
CA GLY A 3 -21.64 -4.02 -28.22
C GLY A 3 -21.17 -4.39 -26.81
N TRP A 4 -21.49 -5.60 -26.31
CA TRP A 4 -21.23 -6.03 -24.93
C TRP A 4 -20.13 -7.07 -24.76
N GLN A 5 -19.45 -7.46 -25.83
CA GLN A 5 -18.28 -8.34 -25.75
C GLN A 5 -17.15 -7.62 -25.02
N ASN A 6 -16.39 -8.35 -24.17
CA ASN A 6 -15.27 -7.81 -23.38
C ASN A 6 -15.66 -6.65 -22.44
N THR A 7 -16.86 -6.76 -21.88
CA THR A 7 -17.41 -5.78 -20.93
C THR A 7 -17.54 -6.44 -19.57
N GLU A 8 -17.12 -5.74 -18.51
CA GLU A 8 -17.22 -6.17 -17.12
C GLU A 8 -17.78 -5.05 -16.27
N ALA A 9 -18.65 -5.37 -15.33
CA ALA A 9 -19.12 -4.46 -14.30
C ALA A 9 -18.95 -5.11 -12.92
N LYS A 10 -18.55 -4.35 -11.91
CA LYS A 10 -18.37 -4.85 -10.55
C LYS A 10 -18.95 -3.90 -9.53
N ILE A 11 -19.73 -4.47 -8.60
CA ILE A 11 -20.17 -3.80 -7.39
C ILE A 11 -19.71 -4.65 -6.22
N SER A 12 -19.03 -4.03 -5.24
CA SER A 12 -18.56 -4.72 -4.04
C SER A 12 -18.83 -3.86 -2.82
N ILE A 13 -19.41 -4.48 -1.81
CA ILE A 13 -19.63 -3.87 -0.49
C ILE A 13 -18.82 -4.68 0.51
N SER A 14 -18.11 -4.00 1.39
CA SER A 14 -17.30 -4.65 2.42
C SER A 14 -17.60 -4.09 3.79
N LYS A 15 -17.46 -4.95 4.81
CA LYS A 15 -17.42 -4.57 6.21
C LYS A 15 -16.16 -5.11 6.84
N ARG A 16 -15.47 -4.28 7.60
CA ARG A 16 -14.41 -4.72 8.49
C ARG A 16 -14.91 -4.65 9.92
N GLU A 17 -14.44 -5.56 10.78
CA GLU A 17 -14.81 -5.61 12.18
C GLU A 17 -13.67 -6.21 12.99
N GLY A 18 -13.47 -5.72 14.22
CA GLY A 18 -12.45 -6.20 15.12
C GLY A 18 -11.61 -5.08 15.74
N ARG A 19 -10.58 -5.47 16.49
CA ARG A 19 -9.64 -4.58 17.18
C ARG A 19 -8.27 -4.66 16.54
N SER A 20 -7.55 -3.56 16.51
CA SER A 20 -6.18 -3.49 15.98
C SER A 20 -5.18 -3.82 17.09
N LEU A 21 -4.52 -4.97 16.99
CA LEU A 21 -3.43 -5.32 17.89
C LEU A 21 -2.32 -4.26 17.86
N SER A 22 -2.06 -3.72 16.69
CA SER A 22 -1.07 -2.68 16.50
C SER A 22 -1.37 -1.44 17.33
N THR A 23 -2.59 -0.93 17.23
CA THR A 23 -3.03 0.25 17.99
C THR A 23 -3.14 -0.05 19.48
N ASP A 24 -3.63 -1.24 19.84
CA ASP A 24 -3.96 -1.59 21.22
C ASP A 24 -2.74 -1.98 22.04
N ARG A 25 -1.64 -2.46 21.42
CA ARG A 25 -0.55 -3.13 22.16
C ARG A 25 0.88 -2.84 21.66
N ILE A 26 1.04 -2.40 20.41
CA ILE A 26 2.38 -2.31 19.81
C ILE A 26 2.82 -0.85 19.66
N ALA A 27 1.94 0.00 19.16
CA ALA A 27 2.27 1.39 18.84
C ALA A 27 2.19 2.32 20.06
N ASP A 28 3.02 3.37 20.05
CA ASP A 28 2.84 4.52 20.93
C ASP A 28 1.60 5.31 20.49
N PRO A 29 0.62 5.59 21.37
CA PRO A 29 -0.58 6.35 21.02
C PRO A 29 -0.30 7.74 20.42
N ARG A 30 0.85 8.36 20.74
CA ARG A 30 1.26 9.69 20.25
C ARG A 30 1.71 9.66 18.77
N THR A 31 2.19 8.52 18.28
CA THR A 31 2.73 8.40 16.90
C THR A 31 1.96 7.40 16.03
N GLY A 32 1.24 6.48 16.65
CA GLY A 32 0.70 5.34 15.95
C GLY A 32 1.80 4.40 15.45
N GLN A 33 1.52 3.63 14.42
CA GLN A 33 2.51 2.84 13.68
C GLN A 33 2.34 3.10 12.17
N PHE A 34 3.40 2.84 11.41
CA PHE A 34 3.36 3.08 9.95
C PHE A 34 2.54 2.03 9.22
N SER A 35 2.45 0.83 9.76
CA SER A 35 1.64 -0.25 9.21
C SER A 35 1.03 -1.12 10.32
N ASN A 36 -0.01 -1.88 9.98
CA ASN A 36 -0.66 -2.78 10.93
C ASN A 36 -0.20 -4.22 10.72
N VAL A 37 -0.02 -4.95 11.83
CA VAL A 37 0.26 -6.41 11.79
C VAL A 37 -0.96 -7.23 11.35
N GLN A 38 -2.11 -6.60 11.14
CA GLN A 38 -3.35 -7.26 10.71
C GLN A 38 -4.27 -6.28 9.97
N GLU A 39 -5.10 -6.80 9.08
CA GLU A 39 -5.93 -6.01 8.16
C GLU A 39 -7.28 -5.54 8.73
N ILE A 40 -7.46 -5.43 10.04
CA ILE A 40 -8.77 -5.15 10.65
C ILE A 40 -9.13 -3.67 10.62
N SER A 41 -8.18 -2.77 10.92
CA SER A 41 -8.50 -1.40 11.30
C SER A 41 -8.71 -0.43 10.13
N GLY A 42 -8.47 -0.83 8.89
CA GLY A 42 -8.48 0.05 7.71
C GLY A 42 -9.68 0.98 7.61
N ARG A 43 -9.52 2.22 8.11
CA ARG A 43 -10.52 3.29 8.11
C ARG A 43 -11.81 2.98 8.88
N GLY A 44 -11.73 2.11 9.88
CA GLY A 44 -12.77 1.81 10.87
C GLY A 44 -13.73 0.65 10.52
N PRO A 45 -14.45 0.13 11.54
CA PRO A 45 -15.34 -1.00 11.41
C PRO A 45 -16.72 -0.56 10.87
N VAL A 46 -16.76 -0.20 9.60
CA VAL A 46 -17.96 0.32 8.92
C VAL A 46 -18.18 -0.37 7.59
N TRP A 47 -19.42 -0.35 7.11
CA TRP A 47 -19.77 -0.76 5.76
C TRP A 47 -19.27 0.28 4.74
N ARG A 48 -18.72 -0.19 3.62
CA ARG A 48 -18.24 0.66 2.53
C ARG A 48 -18.59 0.08 1.17
N LEU A 49 -18.95 0.97 0.24
CA LEU A 49 -18.91 0.67 -1.19
C LEU A 49 -17.45 0.59 -1.61
N SER A 50 -16.94 -0.62 -1.73
CA SER A 50 -15.51 -0.90 -1.96
C SER A 50 -15.15 -0.91 -3.45
N GLN A 51 -16.13 -1.08 -4.34
CA GLN A 51 -16.00 -1.01 -5.79
C GLN A 51 -17.39 -0.77 -6.40
N ALA A 52 -17.46 0.07 -7.44
CA ALA A 52 -18.61 0.22 -8.32
C ALA A 52 -18.13 0.77 -9.66
N TRP A 53 -17.72 -0.09 -10.57
CA TRP A 53 -17.10 0.31 -11.83
C TRP A 53 -17.58 -0.52 -13.01
N PHE A 54 -17.37 0.05 -14.18
CA PHE A 54 -17.60 -0.54 -15.49
C PHE A 54 -16.30 -0.53 -16.28
N GLN A 55 -16.01 -1.63 -16.99
CA GLN A 55 -14.83 -1.79 -17.82
C GLN A 55 -15.22 -2.29 -19.21
N LYS A 56 -14.57 -1.75 -20.25
CA LYS A 56 -14.70 -2.16 -21.64
C LYS A 56 -13.33 -2.38 -22.25
N GLY A 57 -13.13 -3.57 -22.80
CA GLY A 57 -11.99 -3.93 -23.65
C GLY A 57 -12.31 -3.69 -25.12
N PHE A 58 -11.35 -3.13 -25.84
CA PHE A 58 -11.33 -2.96 -27.29
C PHE A 58 -10.14 -3.76 -27.84
N GLU A 59 -10.36 -5.08 -28.03
CA GLU A 59 -9.28 -6.03 -28.30
C GLU A 59 -8.47 -5.69 -29.56
N ASP A 60 -9.16 -5.32 -30.66
CA ASP A 60 -8.50 -4.94 -31.92
C ASP A 60 -7.55 -3.77 -31.78
N GLN A 61 -7.74 -2.95 -30.75
CA GLN A 61 -6.94 -1.75 -30.44
C GLN A 61 -5.98 -1.97 -29.28
N GLY A 62 -6.03 -3.13 -28.60
CA GLY A 62 -5.26 -3.38 -27.39
C GLY A 62 -5.63 -2.45 -26.22
N LEU A 63 -6.84 -1.85 -26.25
CA LEU A 63 -7.24 -0.80 -25.34
C LEU A 63 -8.28 -1.32 -24.33
N THR A 64 -8.12 -0.95 -23.04
CA THR A 64 -9.11 -1.18 -21.99
C THR A 64 -9.41 0.14 -21.27
N VAL A 65 -10.69 0.45 -21.14
CA VAL A 65 -11.18 1.62 -20.39
C VAL A 65 -11.97 1.14 -19.18
N LYS A 66 -11.69 1.68 -18.00
CA LYS A 66 -12.39 1.39 -16.74
C LYS A 66 -12.79 2.70 -16.06
N VAL A 67 -14.06 2.82 -15.68
CA VAL A 67 -14.59 4.04 -15.05
C VAL A 67 -15.50 3.71 -13.89
N GLY A 68 -15.55 4.57 -12.88
CA GLY A 68 -16.44 4.42 -11.74
C GLY A 68 -15.80 4.71 -10.39
N ARG A 69 -16.31 4.04 -9.36
CA ARG A 69 -15.77 4.10 -7.99
C ARG A 69 -14.71 3.00 -7.82
N MET A 70 -13.44 3.41 -7.79
CA MET A 70 -12.29 2.50 -7.78
C MET A 70 -11.31 2.88 -6.68
N ASN A 71 -10.49 1.93 -6.27
CA ASN A 71 -9.30 2.19 -5.46
C ASN A 71 -8.03 2.07 -6.32
N MET A 72 -7.03 2.88 -6.00
CA MET A 72 -5.82 2.96 -6.83
C MET A 72 -4.96 1.71 -6.76
N GLY A 73 -4.87 1.09 -5.57
CA GLY A 73 -3.96 -0.03 -5.32
C GLY A 73 -4.32 -1.34 -6.01
N GLU A 74 -5.52 -1.47 -6.62
CA GLU A 74 -5.86 -2.61 -7.47
C GLU A 74 -5.33 -2.43 -8.89
N ASP A 75 -5.30 -1.21 -9.39
CA ASP A 75 -4.91 -0.90 -10.76
C ASP A 75 -3.42 -0.54 -10.88
N PHE A 76 -2.83 0.13 -9.88
CA PHE A 76 -1.45 0.63 -9.88
C PHE A 76 -0.69 0.18 -8.63
N ASN A 77 0.63 0.04 -8.73
CA ASN A 77 1.52 -0.49 -7.67
C ASN A 77 1.01 -1.82 -7.08
N SER A 78 0.22 -2.57 -7.84
CA SER A 78 -0.38 -3.81 -7.38
C SER A 78 0.69 -4.87 -7.13
N ALA A 79 0.63 -5.50 -5.96
CA ALA A 79 1.51 -6.58 -5.55
C ALA A 79 0.71 -7.67 -4.81
N PRO A 80 1.19 -8.91 -4.74
CA PRO A 80 0.55 -9.96 -3.96
C PRO A 80 0.42 -9.59 -2.48
N CYS A 81 -0.64 -10.08 -1.85
CA CYS A 81 -0.85 -10.00 -0.41
C CYS A 81 -0.77 -11.41 0.19
N GLU A 82 0.45 -11.87 0.41
CA GLU A 82 0.73 -13.20 0.97
C GLU A 82 1.11 -13.16 2.46
N SER A 83 1.07 -11.97 3.07
CA SER A 83 1.39 -11.74 4.47
C SER A 83 0.20 -11.13 5.23
N GLN A 84 0.18 -11.28 6.55
CA GLN A 84 -0.78 -10.63 7.42
C GLN A 84 -0.37 -9.19 7.71
N ASN A 85 0.94 -8.96 7.92
CA ASN A 85 1.46 -7.61 8.13
C ASN A 85 1.33 -6.78 6.85
N LEU A 86 0.70 -5.62 6.97
CA LEU A 86 0.36 -4.78 5.82
C LEU A 86 1.58 -4.15 5.13
N THR A 87 2.73 -4.03 5.77
CA THR A 87 3.98 -3.61 5.09
C THR A 87 4.47 -4.62 4.06
N LEU A 88 3.96 -5.85 4.12
CA LEU A 88 4.34 -6.95 3.23
C LEU A 88 3.17 -7.36 2.31
N CYS A 89 2.10 -6.56 2.23
CA CYS A 89 0.86 -6.91 1.55
C CYS A 89 0.40 -5.81 0.59
N GLY A 90 0.24 -6.14 -0.68
CA GLY A 90 -0.41 -5.28 -1.68
C GLY A 90 0.35 -4.00 -2.04
N ALA A 91 -0.39 -3.00 -2.49
CA ALA A 91 0.16 -1.70 -2.92
C ALA A 91 0.76 -0.91 -1.74
N GLN A 92 2.08 -0.69 -1.76
CA GLN A 92 2.80 -0.01 -0.68
C GLN A 92 2.68 1.53 -0.75
N VAL A 93 2.52 2.10 -1.94
CA VAL A 93 2.34 3.55 -2.12
C VAL A 93 1.23 4.11 -1.22
N GLY A 94 0.07 3.46 -1.19
CA GLY A 94 -1.05 3.91 -0.34
C GLY A 94 -0.84 3.75 1.18
N LYS A 95 0.31 3.22 1.61
CA LYS A 95 0.69 3.14 3.02
C LYS A 95 1.68 4.24 3.40
N THR A 96 2.40 4.78 2.42
CA THR A 96 3.38 5.85 2.61
C THR A 96 2.82 7.24 2.28
N VAL A 97 1.74 7.33 1.48
CA VAL A 97 1.01 8.57 1.13
C VAL A 97 -0.51 8.36 1.24
N SER A 98 -0.95 7.85 2.38
CA SER A 98 -2.34 7.47 2.63
C SER A 98 -3.35 8.63 2.66
N GLU A 99 -2.88 9.86 2.63
CA GLU A 99 -3.67 11.08 2.51
C GLU A 99 -4.15 11.35 1.07
N LEU A 100 -3.47 10.77 0.07
CA LEU A 100 -3.78 10.94 -1.36
C LEU A 100 -4.13 9.62 -2.05
N TRP A 101 -3.39 8.56 -1.75
CA TRP A 101 -3.55 7.26 -2.38
C TRP A 101 -4.41 6.34 -1.53
N TYR A 102 -5.59 5.98 -2.03
CA TYR A 102 -6.53 5.15 -1.29
C TYR A 102 -6.52 3.70 -1.78
N ASN A 103 -6.05 2.81 -0.91
CA ASN A 103 -6.17 1.37 -1.10
C ASN A 103 -7.56 0.87 -0.68
N TRP A 104 -7.92 -0.31 -1.12
CA TRP A 104 -9.13 -0.99 -0.68
C TRP A 104 -9.25 -0.95 0.87
N PRO A 105 -10.40 -0.68 1.46
CA PRO A 105 -11.74 -0.60 0.85
C PRO A 105 -12.21 0.82 0.50
N ILE A 106 -11.33 1.81 0.42
CA ILE A 106 -11.70 3.20 0.07
C ILE A 106 -11.75 3.33 -1.45
N THR A 107 -12.82 3.92 -1.96
CA THR A 107 -12.97 4.21 -3.38
C THR A 107 -13.22 5.68 -3.63
N VAL A 108 -12.82 6.13 -4.79
CA VAL A 108 -13.03 7.49 -5.32
C VAL A 108 -13.54 7.41 -6.76
N TRP A 109 -14.09 8.49 -7.29
CA TRP A 109 -14.36 8.57 -8.72
C TRP A 109 -13.07 8.54 -9.51
N ALA A 110 -13.04 7.70 -10.55
CA ALA A 110 -11.85 7.51 -11.33
C ALA A 110 -12.14 7.01 -12.75
N ALA A 111 -11.17 7.27 -13.63
CA ALA A 111 -11.07 6.67 -14.95
C ALA A 111 -9.65 6.10 -15.14
N ASN A 112 -9.54 4.94 -15.73
CA ASN A 112 -8.29 4.26 -16.04
C ASN A 112 -8.31 3.80 -17.51
N LEU A 113 -7.21 4.06 -18.19
CA LEU A 113 -6.92 3.64 -19.54
C LEU A 113 -5.71 2.73 -19.52
N LYS A 114 -5.85 1.51 -20.01
CA LYS A 114 -4.74 0.57 -20.22
C LYS A 114 -4.58 0.30 -21.70
N TYR A 115 -3.35 0.36 -22.18
CA TYR A 115 -2.98 0.02 -23.56
C TYR A 115 -1.96 -1.12 -23.57
N ASP A 116 -2.30 -2.21 -24.24
CA ASP A 116 -1.41 -3.36 -24.44
C ASP A 116 -0.47 -3.07 -25.64
N LEU A 117 0.79 -2.75 -25.33
CA LEU A 117 1.82 -2.46 -26.34
C LEU A 117 2.20 -3.69 -27.16
N ASN A 118 2.19 -4.84 -26.50
CA ASN A 118 2.41 -6.17 -27.06
C ASN A 118 1.94 -7.24 -26.05
N PRO A 119 1.98 -8.56 -26.37
CA PRO A 119 1.51 -9.62 -25.46
C PRO A 119 2.20 -9.65 -24.07
N THR A 120 3.36 -9.03 -23.92
CA THR A 120 4.14 -9.04 -22.69
C THR A 120 4.25 -7.68 -22.00
N SER A 121 3.80 -6.61 -22.63
CA SER A 121 3.92 -5.28 -22.02
C SER A 121 2.69 -4.41 -22.23
N SER A 122 2.38 -3.60 -21.23
CA SER A 122 1.27 -2.64 -21.25
C SER A 122 1.64 -1.35 -20.54
N LEU A 123 0.96 -0.27 -20.92
CA LEU A 123 1.01 1.04 -20.28
C LEU A 123 -0.39 1.38 -19.77
N SER A 124 -0.46 1.87 -18.52
CA SER A 124 -1.71 2.35 -17.93
C SER A 124 -1.56 3.80 -17.48
N VAL A 125 -2.61 4.58 -17.65
CA VAL A 125 -2.74 5.92 -17.06
C VAL A 125 -4.12 6.04 -16.45
N GLY A 126 -4.19 6.70 -15.27
CA GLY A 126 -5.46 6.92 -14.57
C GLY A 126 -5.64 8.36 -14.14
N VAL A 127 -6.88 8.73 -13.83
CA VAL A 127 -7.24 9.96 -13.13
C VAL A 127 -8.15 9.56 -11.99
N TYR A 128 -7.74 9.88 -10.76
CA TYR A 128 -8.46 9.54 -9.52
C TYR A 128 -8.74 10.79 -8.72
N GLU A 129 -9.95 10.95 -8.26
CA GLU A 129 -10.35 12.04 -7.36
C GLU A 129 -9.51 11.97 -6.07
N SER A 130 -8.91 13.08 -5.65
CA SER A 130 -8.28 13.23 -4.35
C SER A 130 -9.27 13.83 -3.36
N ASN A 131 -10.00 12.97 -2.64
CA ASN A 131 -11.07 13.41 -1.73
C ASN A 131 -10.94 12.73 -0.36
N PRO A 132 -10.37 13.42 0.65
CA PRO A 132 -10.16 12.87 1.99
C PRO A 132 -11.47 12.55 2.73
N GLU A 133 -12.61 13.15 2.33
CA GLU A 133 -13.93 12.85 2.92
C GLU A 133 -14.26 11.36 2.79
N ASN A 134 -13.87 10.70 1.70
CA ASN A 134 -14.10 9.28 1.46
C ASN A 134 -13.42 8.37 2.49
N THR A 135 -12.47 8.88 3.26
CA THR A 135 -11.79 8.12 4.33
C THR A 135 -12.58 8.09 5.63
N LYS A 136 -13.52 9.03 5.85
CA LYS A 136 -14.29 9.14 7.09
C LYS A 136 -15.21 7.94 7.28
N LYS A 137 -15.44 7.54 8.54
CA LYS A 137 -16.32 6.41 8.89
C LYS A 137 -17.77 6.64 8.43
N SER A 138 -18.28 7.87 8.53
CA SER A 138 -19.63 8.26 8.11
C SER A 138 -19.83 8.33 6.60
N LYS A 139 -18.77 8.21 5.79
CA LYS A 139 -18.77 8.38 4.34
C LYS A 139 -18.55 7.08 3.56
N GLY A 140 -18.93 5.92 4.14
CA GLY A 140 -18.71 4.60 3.52
C GLY A 140 -19.40 4.40 2.16
N PHE A 141 -20.50 5.10 1.90
CA PHE A 141 -21.25 5.08 0.64
C PHE A 141 -21.30 6.46 -0.04
N ASN A 142 -20.30 7.32 0.22
CA ASN A 142 -20.26 8.65 -0.34
C ASN A 142 -20.05 8.60 -1.86
N LEU A 143 -20.96 9.23 -2.61
CA LEU A 143 -20.87 9.42 -4.06
C LEU A 143 -20.65 10.88 -4.44
N SER A 144 -20.73 11.82 -3.46
CA SER A 144 -20.45 13.24 -3.69
C SER A 144 -18.98 13.48 -3.95
N THR A 145 -18.69 14.49 -4.74
CA THR A 145 -17.34 15.04 -4.95
C THR A 145 -17.01 16.20 -3.99
N ASP A 146 -17.95 16.52 -3.09
CA ASP A 146 -17.72 17.56 -2.07
C ASP A 146 -16.51 17.22 -1.22
N GLY A 147 -15.63 18.20 -1.02
CA GLY A 147 -14.37 18.03 -0.29
C GLY A 147 -13.22 17.51 -1.16
N SER A 148 -13.42 17.36 -2.47
CA SER A 148 -12.32 17.05 -3.40
C SER A 148 -11.27 18.17 -3.36
N LYS A 149 -9.98 17.76 -3.32
CA LYS A 149 -8.82 18.65 -3.27
C LYS A 149 -8.05 18.71 -4.59
N GLY A 150 -8.46 17.93 -5.56
CA GLY A 150 -7.80 17.80 -6.85
C GLY A 150 -7.87 16.37 -7.37
N VAL A 151 -6.92 16.01 -8.22
CA VAL A 151 -6.82 14.68 -8.81
C VAL A 151 -5.41 14.11 -8.65
N LEU A 152 -5.34 12.79 -8.60
CA LEU A 152 -4.10 12.02 -8.66
C LEU A 152 -4.04 11.32 -10.01
N ILE A 153 -2.91 11.48 -10.70
CA ILE A 153 -2.69 10.99 -12.06
C ILE A 153 -1.54 9.97 -12.03
N PRO A 154 -1.84 8.66 -11.84
CA PRO A 154 -0.84 7.61 -11.94
C PRO A 154 -0.58 7.20 -13.39
N ILE A 155 0.67 6.81 -13.66
CA ILE A 155 1.11 6.13 -14.86
C ILE A 155 1.93 4.90 -14.46
N GLU A 156 1.72 3.76 -15.13
CA GLU A 156 2.46 2.52 -14.85
C GLU A 156 2.73 1.73 -16.14
N PHE A 157 3.98 1.39 -16.34
CA PHE A 157 4.42 0.42 -17.35
C PHE A 157 4.55 -0.96 -16.69
N VAL A 158 3.97 -1.98 -17.31
CA VAL A 158 4.03 -3.38 -16.87
C VAL A 158 4.73 -4.21 -17.94
N TRP A 159 5.71 -5.01 -17.51
CA TRP A 159 6.43 -5.95 -18.36
C TRP A 159 6.43 -7.35 -17.78
N LYS A 160 6.08 -8.35 -18.59
CA LYS A 160 5.91 -9.76 -18.20
C LYS A 160 6.87 -10.66 -19.02
N PRO A 161 8.19 -10.58 -18.77
CA PRO A 161 9.16 -11.40 -19.49
C PRO A 161 9.15 -12.85 -19.00
N LYS A 162 9.80 -13.70 -19.80
CA LYS A 162 10.24 -15.02 -19.37
C LYS A 162 11.75 -15.11 -19.51
N PHE A 163 12.47 -15.32 -18.41
CA PHE A 163 13.90 -15.55 -18.38
C PHE A 163 14.17 -17.05 -18.18
N ASN A 164 14.77 -17.69 -19.18
CA ASN A 164 15.00 -19.16 -19.18
C ASN A 164 13.73 -19.96 -18.86
N GLY A 165 12.58 -19.54 -19.40
CA GLY A 165 11.29 -20.19 -19.16
C GLY A 165 10.60 -19.79 -17.84
N LEU A 166 11.27 -19.06 -16.94
CA LEU A 166 10.76 -18.60 -15.64
C LEU A 166 10.01 -17.27 -15.78
N ASN A 167 8.81 -17.20 -15.22
CA ASN A 167 7.95 -16.02 -15.37
C ASN A 167 8.46 -14.84 -14.51
N GLY A 168 8.48 -13.65 -15.13
CA GLY A 168 8.70 -12.38 -14.47
C GLY A 168 7.46 -11.47 -14.60
N LEU A 169 7.30 -10.55 -13.65
CA LEU A 169 6.35 -9.44 -13.71
C LEU A 169 7.03 -8.22 -13.10
N TYR A 170 7.19 -7.16 -13.91
CA TYR A 170 7.85 -5.92 -13.51
C TYR A 170 6.91 -4.76 -13.74
N ARG A 171 6.82 -3.86 -12.77
CA ARG A 171 6.00 -2.64 -12.81
C ARG A 171 6.88 -1.44 -12.48
N PHE A 172 6.82 -0.41 -13.31
CA PHE A 172 7.48 0.87 -13.12
C PHE A 172 6.41 1.94 -13.20
N GLY A 173 6.26 2.75 -12.18
CA GLY A 173 5.24 3.75 -12.21
C GLY A 173 5.58 4.99 -11.40
N ALA A 174 4.77 6.01 -11.61
CA ALA A 174 4.81 7.26 -10.89
C ALA A 174 3.38 7.83 -10.80
N PHE A 175 3.16 8.74 -9.85
CA PHE A 175 2.01 9.61 -9.88
C PHE A 175 2.39 11.07 -9.64
N TYR A 176 1.51 11.95 -10.12
CA TYR A 176 1.44 13.34 -9.71
C TYR A 176 0.05 13.63 -9.15
N SER A 177 -0.02 14.37 -8.03
CA SER A 177 -1.26 14.88 -7.45
C SER A 177 -1.33 16.38 -7.65
N THR A 178 -2.49 16.88 -8.06
CA THR A 178 -2.75 18.33 -8.21
C THR A 178 -3.23 18.97 -6.90
N ALA A 179 -3.43 18.18 -5.85
CA ALA A 179 -3.79 18.72 -4.53
C ALA A 179 -2.60 19.43 -3.91
N ASP A 180 -2.82 20.62 -3.37
CA ASP A 180 -1.80 21.35 -2.63
C ASP A 180 -1.21 20.51 -1.49
N ALA A 181 0.09 20.64 -1.28
CA ALA A 181 0.81 19.91 -0.26
C ALA A 181 1.73 20.84 0.54
N ILE A 182 1.59 20.81 1.87
CA ILE A 182 2.37 21.63 2.77
C ILE A 182 3.77 21.02 2.94
N ASP A 183 4.81 21.86 2.89
CA ASP A 183 6.19 21.43 3.18
C ASP A 183 6.29 20.83 4.59
N VAL A 184 7.08 19.77 4.73
CA VAL A 184 7.25 19.07 6.02
C VAL A 184 7.92 19.98 7.07
N LEU A 185 8.77 20.92 6.63
CA LEU A 185 9.61 21.69 7.55
C LEU A 185 9.76 23.17 7.19
N ASN A 186 9.90 23.52 5.91
CA ASN A 186 10.42 24.83 5.52
C ASN A 186 9.31 25.81 5.12
N ASP A 187 9.61 27.10 5.26
CA ASP A 187 8.90 28.20 4.60
C ASP A 187 9.38 28.45 3.17
N GLU A 188 8.80 29.44 2.50
CA GLU A 188 9.15 29.85 1.12
C GLU A 188 10.61 30.31 0.97
N ASN A 189 11.29 30.69 2.06
CA ASN A 189 12.69 31.09 2.07
C ASN A 189 13.64 29.92 2.37
N GLY A 190 13.10 28.70 2.51
CA GLY A 190 13.88 27.51 2.84
C GLY A 190 14.29 27.42 4.32
N GLN A 191 13.75 28.30 5.18
CA GLN A 191 14.03 28.29 6.61
C GLN A 191 13.08 27.31 7.33
N ALA A 192 13.60 26.68 8.41
CA ALA A 192 12.78 25.78 9.21
C ALA A 192 11.65 26.55 9.91
N GLN A 193 10.41 26.11 9.70
CA GLN A 193 9.22 26.74 10.25
C GLN A 193 8.33 25.70 10.93
N LEU A 194 8.00 25.93 12.20
CA LEU A 194 7.16 25.02 13.00
C LEU A 194 5.66 25.30 12.81
N SER A 195 5.26 26.56 12.62
CA SER A 195 3.86 26.92 12.32
C SER A 195 3.46 26.42 10.93
N VAL A 196 2.37 25.66 10.87
CA VAL A 196 1.86 25.06 9.61
C VAL A 196 1.46 26.15 8.62
N GLU A 197 0.87 27.23 9.09
CA GLU A 197 0.35 28.35 8.30
C GLU A 197 1.45 29.16 7.61
N GLN A 198 2.69 29.04 8.10
CA GLN A 198 3.86 29.77 7.58
C GLN A 198 4.77 28.87 6.75
N ARG A 199 4.46 27.58 6.64
CA ARG A 199 5.23 26.66 5.78
C ARG A 199 4.84 26.83 4.32
N GLU A 200 5.82 26.57 3.44
CA GLU A 200 5.62 26.60 1.99
C GLU A 200 4.51 25.64 1.57
N VAL A 201 3.68 26.09 0.63
CA VAL A 201 2.64 25.28 0.00
C VAL A 201 3.06 24.97 -1.42
N HIS A 202 3.31 23.71 -1.70
CA HIS A 202 3.64 23.19 -3.03
C HIS A 202 2.36 22.89 -3.82
N SER A 203 2.34 23.22 -5.10
CA SER A 203 1.19 23.00 -6.02
C SER A 203 1.05 21.54 -6.44
N GLY A 204 1.38 20.59 -5.57
CA GLY A 204 1.24 19.18 -5.84
C GLY A 204 2.27 18.33 -5.12
N LYS A 205 2.16 17.01 -5.36
CA LYS A 205 3.00 15.99 -4.76
C LYS A 205 3.19 14.83 -5.71
N TYR A 206 4.33 14.16 -5.66
CA TYR A 206 4.63 13.02 -6.53
C TYR A 206 5.20 11.82 -5.76
N ASN A 207 5.15 10.67 -6.39
CA ASN A 207 5.78 9.43 -5.94
C ASN A 207 6.22 8.62 -7.15
N THR A 208 7.21 7.78 -6.97
CA THR A 208 7.63 6.77 -7.95
C THR A 208 7.70 5.40 -7.29
N TRP A 209 7.44 4.34 -8.07
CA TRP A 209 7.53 2.96 -7.56
C TRP A 209 8.10 1.98 -8.56
N PHE A 210 8.61 0.89 -8.01
CA PHE A 210 9.05 -0.29 -8.72
C PHE A 210 8.54 -1.54 -8.02
N VAL A 211 7.88 -2.44 -8.75
CA VAL A 211 7.51 -3.77 -8.26
C VAL A 211 8.09 -4.81 -9.20
N ALA A 212 8.75 -5.83 -8.66
CA ALA A 212 9.24 -6.97 -9.40
C ALA A 212 8.83 -8.27 -8.74
N GLN A 213 8.31 -9.19 -9.51
CA GLN A 213 8.09 -10.58 -9.13
C GLN A 213 8.86 -11.43 -10.12
N GLN A 214 9.80 -12.22 -9.65
CA GLN A 214 10.58 -13.10 -10.51
C GLN A 214 10.58 -14.51 -9.94
N GLN A 215 10.10 -15.45 -10.74
CA GLN A 215 10.27 -16.87 -10.46
C GLN A 215 11.75 -17.22 -10.62
N LEU A 216 12.34 -17.88 -9.62
CA LEU A 216 13.77 -18.25 -9.58
C LEU A 216 13.98 -19.74 -9.90
N THR A 217 13.02 -20.58 -9.53
CA THR A 217 13.03 -22.02 -9.80
C THR A 217 11.64 -22.50 -10.21
N GLN A 218 11.59 -23.66 -10.86
CA GLN A 218 10.33 -24.36 -11.15
C GLN A 218 10.51 -25.86 -10.97
N HIS A 219 9.43 -26.55 -10.65
CA HIS A 219 9.39 -28.00 -10.66
C HIS A 219 9.11 -28.52 -12.10
N GLN A 220 9.69 -29.67 -12.46
CA GLN A 220 9.52 -30.23 -13.81
C GLN A 220 8.07 -30.63 -14.10
N ASP A 221 7.37 -31.14 -13.09
CA ASP A 221 5.97 -31.60 -13.17
C ASP A 221 4.97 -30.44 -13.15
N ASN A 222 5.36 -29.29 -12.59
CA ASN A 222 4.45 -28.14 -12.48
C ASN A 222 5.22 -26.81 -12.47
N PRO A 223 5.24 -26.07 -13.59
CA PRO A 223 5.99 -24.81 -13.68
C PRO A 223 5.45 -23.68 -12.79
N LYS A 224 4.29 -23.85 -12.14
CA LYS A 224 3.76 -22.89 -11.15
C LYS A 224 4.32 -23.12 -9.75
N ARG A 225 5.00 -24.23 -9.50
CA ARG A 225 5.68 -24.57 -8.24
C ARG A 225 7.12 -24.06 -8.30
N GLY A 226 7.65 -23.66 -7.17
CA GLY A 226 9.04 -23.22 -7.05
C GLY A 226 9.20 -21.95 -6.24
N LEU A 227 10.44 -21.47 -6.17
CA LEU A 227 10.83 -20.25 -5.48
C LEU A 227 10.61 -19.02 -6.35
N SER A 228 10.07 -17.96 -5.77
CA SER A 228 9.95 -16.63 -6.37
C SER A 228 10.44 -15.56 -5.41
N VAL A 229 10.92 -14.45 -5.95
CA VAL A 229 11.22 -13.22 -5.20
C VAL A 229 10.24 -12.13 -5.57
N LEU A 230 9.79 -11.38 -4.57
CA LEU A 230 9.04 -10.14 -4.71
C LEU A 230 9.89 -8.97 -4.20
N LEU A 231 9.98 -7.92 -4.99
CA LEU A 231 10.52 -6.62 -4.62
C LEU A 231 9.42 -5.58 -4.78
N ASN A 232 9.27 -4.65 -3.82
CA ASN A 232 8.36 -3.51 -3.93
C ASN A 232 9.00 -2.30 -3.26
N PHE A 233 9.33 -1.30 -4.05
CA PHE A 233 9.99 -0.07 -3.62
C PHE A 233 9.16 1.12 -4.04
N ASN A 234 9.04 2.12 -3.17
CA ASN A 234 8.49 3.42 -3.55
C ASN A 234 9.26 4.54 -2.85
N ILE A 235 9.28 5.71 -3.52
CA ILE A 235 9.92 6.92 -3.04
C ILE A 235 8.94 8.08 -3.22
N ASN A 236 8.67 8.79 -2.13
CA ASN A 236 7.80 9.94 -2.08
C ASN A 236 8.57 11.26 -2.28
N ASP A 237 7.84 12.30 -2.66
CA ASP A 237 8.35 13.65 -2.65
C ASP A 237 8.90 14.02 -1.28
N LYS A 238 10.16 14.45 -1.26
CA LYS A 238 10.90 14.77 -0.04
C LYS A 238 10.43 16.05 0.64
N ALA A 239 9.92 17.02 -0.13
CA ALA A 239 9.49 18.30 0.43
C ALA A 239 8.22 18.12 1.27
N THR A 240 7.25 17.36 0.78
CA THR A 240 5.89 17.31 1.30
C THR A 240 5.51 16.01 2.02
N SER A 241 6.40 15.00 2.05
CA SER A 241 6.09 13.68 2.63
C SER A 241 6.80 13.44 3.96
N GLU A 242 6.07 13.07 4.99
CA GLU A 242 6.63 12.67 6.29
C GLU A 242 7.32 11.30 6.21
N ILE A 243 6.78 10.39 5.40
CA ILE A 243 7.39 9.10 5.05
C ILE A 243 8.07 9.24 3.70
N LEU A 244 9.38 8.96 3.64
CA LEU A 244 10.15 9.08 2.40
C LEU A 244 9.86 7.94 1.42
N GLY A 245 9.49 6.76 1.92
CA GLY A 245 9.15 5.63 1.08
C GLY A 245 9.13 4.32 1.85
N SER A 246 9.03 3.23 1.10
CA SER A 246 9.16 1.88 1.63
C SER A 246 9.97 0.96 0.72
N GLN A 247 10.63 -0.01 1.33
CA GLN A 247 11.37 -1.06 0.66
C GLN A 247 10.88 -2.41 1.17
N GLN A 248 10.50 -3.31 0.25
CA GLN A 248 10.03 -4.65 0.58
C GLN A 248 10.77 -5.69 -0.25
N ILE A 249 11.20 -6.76 0.39
CA ILE A 249 11.74 -7.96 -0.24
C ILE A 249 11.02 -9.16 0.38
N ALA A 250 10.51 -10.08 -0.44
CA ALA A 250 9.96 -11.32 0.05
C ALA A 250 10.36 -12.50 -0.83
N LEU A 251 10.62 -13.63 -0.20
CA LEU A 251 10.81 -14.93 -0.84
C LEU A 251 9.54 -15.75 -0.62
N GLN A 252 9.02 -16.35 -1.67
CA GLN A 252 7.88 -17.25 -1.61
C GLN A 252 8.23 -18.57 -2.29
N TYR A 253 8.04 -19.68 -1.60
CA TYR A 253 8.12 -21.01 -2.19
C TYR A 253 6.72 -21.61 -2.29
N LYS A 254 6.23 -21.84 -3.50
CA LYS A 254 4.95 -22.51 -3.77
C LYS A 254 5.16 -23.98 -4.05
N GLY A 255 4.38 -24.84 -3.36
CA GLY A 255 4.42 -26.29 -3.56
C GLY A 255 5.75 -26.92 -3.16
N MET A 256 6.33 -26.49 -2.02
CA MET A 256 7.59 -27.03 -1.51
C MET A 256 7.52 -28.55 -1.28
N PHE A 257 6.38 -29.05 -0.84
CA PHE A 257 6.14 -30.47 -0.58
C PHE A 257 5.25 -31.06 -1.68
N ASP A 258 5.63 -32.23 -2.23
CA ASP A 258 4.86 -32.88 -3.31
C ASP A 258 3.46 -33.29 -2.86
N ALA A 259 3.29 -33.70 -1.62
CA ALA A 259 1.99 -33.96 -1.01
C ALA A 259 1.09 -32.71 -0.89
N ARG A 260 1.67 -31.52 -0.98
CA ARG A 260 1.01 -30.23 -0.77
C ARG A 260 1.38 -29.21 -1.86
N PRO A 261 1.06 -29.49 -3.15
CA PRO A 261 1.55 -28.68 -4.28
C PRO A 261 0.94 -27.27 -4.36
N ASN A 262 -0.16 -27.03 -3.65
CA ASN A 262 -0.87 -25.74 -3.65
C ASN A 262 -0.49 -24.85 -2.47
N ASP A 263 0.21 -25.40 -1.47
CA ASP A 263 0.62 -24.64 -0.29
C ASP A 263 1.81 -23.72 -0.62
N SER A 264 2.02 -22.70 0.18
CA SER A 264 3.18 -21.81 0.03
C SER A 264 3.76 -21.41 1.39
N MET A 265 5.06 -21.18 1.40
CA MET A 265 5.79 -20.59 2.52
C MET A 265 6.37 -19.26 2.07
N SER A 266 6.27 -18.22 2.89
CA SER A 266 6.80 -16.90 2.57
C SER A 266 7.59 -16.32 3.74
N LEU A 267 8.74 -15.71 3.44
CA LEU A 267 9.52 -14.88 4.34
C LEU A 267 9.70 -13.51 3.71
N GLY A 268 9.20 -12.48 4.36
CA GLY A 268 9.30 -11.10 3.89
C GLY A 268 9.95 -10.18 4.91
N VAL A 269 10.64 -9.17 4.40
CA VAL A 269 11.21 -8.05 5.15
C VAL A 269 10.77 -6.76 4.48
N ALA A 270 10.30 -5.80 5.26
CA ALA A 270 9.95 -4.46 4.75
C ALA A 270 10.45 -3.39 5.71
N ARG A 271 10.90 -2.27 5.15
CA ARG A 271 11.31 -1.07 5.88
C ARG A 271 10.48 0.11 5.40
N THR A 272 9.96 0.87 6.35
CA THR A 272 9.34 2.19 6.12
C THR A 272 10.33 3.27 6.54
N GLU A 273 10.71 4.11 5.60
CA GLU A 273 11.73 5.15 5.81
C GLU A 273 11.10 6.50 6.14
N VAL A 274 11.48 7.05 7.28
CA VAL A 274 11.01 8.37 7.74
C VAL A 274 11.87 9.48 7.17
N ASN A 275 11.21 10.54 6.70
CA ASN A 275 11.88 11.73 6.18
C ASN A 275 12.75 12.41 7.25
N LYS A 276 14.00 12.68 6.92
CA LYS A 276 14.94 13.41 7.82
C LYS A 276 14.45 14.80 8.17
N ARG A 277 13.64 15.44 7.31
CA ARG A 277 13.03 16.76 7.55
C ARG A 277 12.00 16.68 8.70
N LEU A 278 11.19 15.63 8.76
CA LEU A 278 10.28 15.35 9.87
C LEU A 278 11.06 15.16 11.18
N LYS A 279 12.16 14.37 11.15
CA LYS A 279 13.02 14.20 12.33
C LYS A 279 13.58 15.53 12.83
N LYS A 280 14.05 16.40 11.91
CA LYS A 280 14.56 17.73 12.24
C LYS A 280 13.46 18.60 12.84
N LYS A 281 12.26 18.64 12.23
CA LYS A 281 11.10 19.39 12.74
C LYS A 281 10.79 19.01 14.18
N LYS A 282 10.63 17.71 14.47
CA LYS A 282 10.31 17.24 15.83
C LYS A 282 11.40 17.53 16.86
N LYS A 283 12.67 17.54 16.46
CA LYS A 283 13.76 17.98 17.34
C LYS A 283 13.63 19.47 17.69
N LEU A 284 13.40 20.33 16.69
CA LEU A 284 13.20 21.76 16.90
C LEU A 284 11.97 22.05 17.78
N GLU A 285 10.88 21.28 17.62
CA GLU A 285 9.71 21.38 18.48
C GLU A 285 10.05 21.08 19.96
N ASN A 286 10.82 20.02 20.21
CA ASN A 286 11.27 19.68 21.57
C ASN A 286 12.26 20.71 22.15
N GLU A 287 13.16 21.24 21.31
CA GLU A 287 14.10 22.32 21.71
C GLU A 287 13.34 23.60 22.11
N LEU A 288 12.32 23.98 21.30
CA LEU A 288 11.47 25.15 21.60
C LEU A 288 10.67 24.95 22.90
N ASN A 289 10.13 23.76 23.11
CA ASN A 289 9.38 23.41 24.30
C ASN A 289 10.28 23.16 25.55
N GLN A 290 11.60 23.15 25.36
CA GLN A 290 12.60 22.84 26.40
C GLN A 290 12.37 21.47 27.06
N VAL A 291 11.91 20.48 26.28
CA VAL A 291 11.60 19.13 26.75
C VAL A 291 12.62 18.14 26.18
N THR A 292 13.29 17.41 27.06
CA THR A 292 14.29 16.39 26.73
C THR A 292 13.89 14.97 27.18
N ASP A 293 13.03 14.90 28.21
CA ASP A 293 12.55 13.63 28.74
C ASP A 293 11.48 13.05 27.81
N VAL A 294 11.75 11.88 27.26
CA VAL A 294 10.83 11.16 26.36
C VAL A 294 9.52 10.70 27.03
N GLN A 295 9.50 10.66 28.36
CA GLN A 295 8.31 10.33 29.15
C GLN A 295 7.44 11.55 29.44
N ASP A 296 7.95 12.77 29.25
CA ASP A 296 7.18 13.99 29.43
C ASP A 296 6.00 14.02 28.44
N PRO A 297 4.77 14.29 28.90
CA PRO A 297 3.61 14.44 28.02
C PRO A 297 3.76 15.51 26.93
N ALA A 298 4.58 16.55 27.15
CA ALA A 298 4.86 17.60 26.18
C ALA A 298 5.94 17.20 25.15
N TYR A 299 6.62 16.08 25.35
CA TYR A 299 7.63 15.61 24.40
C TYR A 299 6.98 15.17 23.09
N VAL A 300 7.44 15.75 21.98
CA VAL A 300 7.04 15.34 20.62
C VAL A 300 7.91 14.17 20.17
N PRO A 301 7.35 12.95 20.06
CA PRO A 301 8.15 11.76 19.78
C PRO A 301 8.86 11.83 18.43
N ILE A 302 10.18 11.71 18.46
CA ILE A 302 11.01 11.65 17.25
C ILE A 302 10.84 10.28 16.62
N GLN A 303 10.47 10.25 15.34
CA GLN A 303 10.28 9.00 14.59
C GLN A 303 11.49 8.68 13.71
N TYR A 304 11.84 7.41 13.70
CA TYR A 304 12.87 6.79 12.89
C TYR A 304 12.21 5.80 11.92
N ASP A 305 13.00 4.96 11.29
CA ASP A 305 12.47 3.96 10.37
C ASP A 305 11.87 2.78 11.16
N GLU A 306 10.84 2.16 10.60
CA GLU A 306 10.24 0.93 11.13
C GLU A 306 10.63 -0.23 10.21
N THR A 307 11.01 -1.37 10.78
CA THR A 307 11.29 -2.59 10.02
C THR A 307 10.35 -3.71 10.46
N ASN A 308 9.76 -4.38 9.50
CA ASN A 308 8.86 -5.50 9.70
C ASN A 308 9.40 -6.75 9.02
N VAL A 309 9.32 -7.88 9.71
CA VAL A 309 9.64 -9.21 9.17
C VAL A 309 8.44 -10.11 9.41
N GLU A 310 8.09 -10.97 8.45
CA GLU A 310 7.06 -11.97 8.66
C GLU A 310 7.45 -13.28 7.98
N LEU A 311 7.34 -14.37 8.75
CA LEU A 311 7.35 -15.74 8.25
C LEU A 311 5.92 -16.26 8.30
N ASN A 312 5.45 -16.87 7.21
CA ASN A 312 4.13 -17.52 7.18
C ASN A 312 4.14 -18.80 6.34
N TYR A 313 3.13 -19.64 6.60
CA TYR A 313 2.83 -20.82 5.81
C TYR A 313 1.36 -20.81 5.40
N THR A 314 1.07 -20.79 4.12
CA THR A 314 -0.30 -20.84 3.58
C THR A 314 -0.68 -22.30 3.33
N TYR A 315 -1.59 -22.80 4.16
CA TYR A 315 -2.19 -24.13 4.06
C TYR A 315 -3.52 -24.03 3.32
N ASN A 316 -3.55 -24.50 2.07
CA ASN A 316 -4.78 -24.56 1.29
C ASN A 316 -5.49 -25.89 1.55
N TRP A 317 -6.43 -25.88 2.52
CA TRP A 317 -7.24 -27.07 2.85
C TRP A 317 -8.09 -27.49 1.65
N SER A 318 -8.77 -26.53 1.02
CA SER A 318 -9.59 -26.74 -0.18
C SER A 318 -9.54 -25.46 -1.05
N PRO A 319 -10.13 -25.46 -2.25
CA PRO A 319 -10.28 -24.25 -3.06
C PRO A 319 -11.01 -23.11 -2.34
N SER A 320 -11.88 -23.44 -1.38
CA SER A 320 -12.69 -22.47 -0.62
C SER A 320 -12.13 -22.12 0.76
N ILE A 321 -11.20 -22.91 1.31
CA ILE A 321 -10.73 -22.76 2.70
C ILE A 321 -9.20 -22.71 2.73
N MET A 322 -8.68 -21.65 3.33
CA MET A 322 -7.25 -21.44 3.53
C MET A 322 -6.97 -21.02 4.97
N PHE A 323 -5.90 -21.55 5.55
CA PHE A 323 -5.32 -21.14 6.83
C PHE A 323 -3.89 -20.66 6.61
N ARG A 324 -3.51 -19.56 7.27
CA ARG A 324 -2.14 -19.01 7.20
C ARG A 324 -1.66 -18.64 8.60
N PRO A 325 -1.07 -19.57 9.37
CA PRO A 325 -0.27 -19.21 10.53
C PRO A 325 0.88 -18.30 10.11
N ASN A 326 1.17 -17.30 10.95
CA ASN A 326 2.21 -16.30 10.68
C ASN A 326 2.85 -15.80 11.96
N ILE A 327 4.10 -15.35 11.83
CA ILE A 327 4.91 -14.80 12.92
C ILE A 327 5.50 -13.47 12.44
N PRO A 328 4.76 -12.35 12.61
CA PRO A 328 5.29 -10.99 12.41
C PRO A 328 6.26 -10.59 13.54
N TYR A 329 7.33 -9.90 13.14
CA TYR A 329 8.25 -9.19 14.02
C TYR A 329 8.26 -7.71 13.61
N VAL A 330 8.12 -6.82 14.57
CA VAL A 330 8.11 -5.36 14.36
C VAL A 330 9.26 -4.74 15.16
N HIS A 331 10.20 -4.14 14.46
CA HIS A 331 11.31 -3.38 15.03
C HIS A 331 11.01 -1.89 14.94
N GLN A 332 11.10 -1.19 16.08
CA GLN A 332 10.84 0.23 16.20
C GLN A 332 9.43 0.63 15.71
N ALA A 333 8.39 0.05 16.28
CA ALA A 333 7.00 0.34 15.92
C ALA A 333 6.71 1.85 15.90
N GLY A 334 6.14 2.36 14.78
CA GLY A 334 5.93 3.79 14.55
C GLY A 334 7.22 4.61 14.47
N GLY A 335 8.35 3.95 14.23
CA GLY A 335 9.67 4.57 14.21
C GLY A 335 10.21 4.96 15.58
N ARG A 336 9.72 4.36 16.67
CA ARG A 336 10.08 4.69 18.05
C ARG A 336 11.20 3.79 18.57
N LYS A 337 12.39 4.38 18.78
CA LYS A 337 13.55 3.65 19.33
C LYS A 337 13.40 3.25 20.80
N GLU A 338 12.53 3.96 21.51
CA GLU A 338 12.29 3.76 22.94
C GLU A 338 11.30 2.62 23.22
N LEU A 339 10.61 2.14 22.19
CA LEU A 339 9.72 1.00 22.30
C LEU A 339 10.49 -0.31 22.13
N ASN A 340 10.07 -1.32 22.88
CA ASN A 340 10.56 -2.67 22.69
C ASN A 340 10.04 -3.24 21.35
N ASP A 341 10.86 -4.08 20.74
CA ASP A 341 10.46 -4.84 19.56
C ASP A 341 9.32 -5.79 19.88
N ALA A 342 8.43 -6.01 18.93
CA ALA A 342 7.25 -6.85 19.13
C ALA A 342 7.28 -8.10 18.28
N TRP A 343 7.08 -9.27 18.92
CA TRP A 343 6.77 -10.53 18.26
C TRP A 343 5.28 -10.80 18.34
N VAL A 344 4.69 -11.18 17.22
CA VAL A 344 3.26 -11.49 17.10
C VAL A 344 3.11 -12.92 16.57
N ILE A 345 2.12 -13.63 17.08
CA ILE A 345 1.67 -14.90 16.50
C ILE A 345 0.27 -14.66 15.95
N GLY A 346 0.04 -14.97 14.69
CA GLY A 346 -1.23 -14.76 14.02
C GLY A 346 -1.70 -15.95 13.22
N LEU A 347 -2.99 -15.97 12.93
CA LEU A 347 -3.63 -16.89 12.01
C LEU A 347 -4.58 -16.12 11.11
N THR A 348 -4.32 -16.15 9.80
CA THR A 348 -5.27 -15.69 8.80
C THR A 348 -6.08 -16.88 8.29
N THR A 349 -7.40 -16.74 8.28
CA THR A 349 -8.30 -17.72 7.65
C THR A 349 -9.08 -17.04 6.53
N ARG A 350 -9.21 -17.70 5.37
CA ARG A 350 -10.04 -17.24 4.26
C ARG A 350 -11.07 -18.30 3.92
N LEU A 351 -12.32 -17.87 3.83
CA LEU A 351 -13.45 -18.66 3.40
C LEU A 351 -14.06 -17.99 2.17
N ASN A 352 -14.19 -18.74 1.06
CA ASN A 352 -14.86 -18.32 -0.16
C ASN A 352 -16.12 -19.14 -0.34
N PHE A 353 -17.25 -18.48 -0.54
CA PHE A 353 -18.58 -19.10 -0.69
C PHE A 353 -19.08 -19.00 -2.13
#